data_7f1dd159761beca672b63198726a387d
#
_entry.id   7f1dd159761beca672b63198726a387d
#
_cell.length_a   1.000
_cell.length_b   1.000
_cell.length_c   1.000
_cell.angle_alpha   90.00
_cell.angle_beta   90.00
_cell.angle_gamma   90.00
#
_symmetry.space_group_name_H-M   'P 1'
#
loop_
_entity.id
_entity.type
_entity.pdbx_description
1 polymer ?
#
loop_
_entity_poly.entity_id
_entity_poly.type
_entity_poly.pdbx_seq_one_letter_code
_entity_poly.pdbx_strand_id
1 'polypeptide(L)'
;MFYYLQLKDKNNSPFSLENPSVYLSDRALLRRTEMNIPVDSSDIPVNPLYISEISNTGAEIFATTRWLNGLTVRLNDSAAILPLLRDFNFIEKIEYTGIDIQPSAFAAASIPAENIINNSYSTTYGGGYSQINQINGLPLHQRGFRGGNIQIAVVDAGFTNADVHTAFDSLRADGRLLGTRDFAYNTGNVFCRSTHGAAALSTMASNVPESLIGVAPDASYWLLLSERIQGEYPVEADLWITAAEFADSVGADIITTSLGYFNFNDYSLNYSYTDLNGQTIRASRAADIAAEKGIILFNAAGNEGASSWRYINVPADAQQIISVGAVNSAGISASFSSYGPTADGRVKPELCAEGVSAAIGNFLTPDYFSTGSGTSYATPILAGMTACMLQELKAGNISYSPATVKDALIRSSSLFPANDEQQGYGIPDFETALTLFLTSQTSELQNINYFNIKEENNFYYIKINIAAQTNAVSVFNTLGQCLQYVSTKNAEILIDKTAFPKGILLLKVQNEKFAAVEKVVNN
;
A
#
# COMPACT_ATOMS: atom_id res chain seq x y z
N MET A 1 -7.76 21.38 23.27
CA MET A 1 -8.12 21.58 21.85
C MET A 1 -6.92 21.33 20.98
N PHE A 2 -7.12 20.81 19.76
CA PHE A 2 -6.05 20.63 18.79
C PHE A 2 -6.06 21.71 17.73
N TYR A 3 -4.86 22.13 17.34
CA TYR A 3 -4.65 23.10 16.26
C TYR A 3 -3.49 22.66 15.40
N TYR A 4 -3.63 22.77 14.08
CA TYR A 4 -2.55 22.63 13.13
C TYR A 4 -1.91 24.01 12.88
N LEU A 5 -0.59 24.05 12.95
CA LEU A 5 0.23 25.23 12.68
C LEU A 5 1.01 25.01 11.40
N GLN A 6 0.71 25.77 10.35
CA GLN A 6 1.52 25.81 9.14
C GLN A 6 2.70 26.73 9.36
N LEU A 7 3.91 26.26 9.10
CA LEU A 7 5.13 27.07 9.18
C LEU A 7 5.54 27.56 7.79
N LYS A 8 6.13 28.78 7.73
CA LYS A 8 6.55 29.40 6.47
C LYS A 8 7.78 28.75 5.85
N ASP A 9 8.72 28.33 6.69
CA ASP A 9 10.03 27.86 6.24
C ASP A 9 10.67 26.91 7.27
N LYS A 10 11.88 26.43 6.95
CA LYS A 10 12.76 25.64 7.81
C LYS A 10 14.10 26.33 8.02
N ASN A 11 14.15 27.65 7.93
CA ASN A 11 15.38 28.44 8.00
C ASN A 11 16.16 28.16 9.30
N ASN A 12 17.49 28.17 9.19
CA ASN A 12 18.41 27.89 10.30
C ASN A 12 18.18 26.51 10.97
N SER A 13 17.58 25.55 10.28
CA SER A 13 17.48 24.17 10.77
C SER A 13 18.88 23.55 10.94
N PRO A 14 19.13 22.76 11.99
CA PRO A 14 20.38 22.01 12.13
C PRO A 14 20.44 20.80 11.17
N PHE A 15 19.34 20.45 10.50
CA PHE A 15 19.28 19.37 9.53
C PHE A 15 19.60 19.90 8.13
N SER A 16 20.30 19.09 7.31
CA SER A 16 20.67 19.45 5.95
C SER A 16 20.42 18.28 4.99
N LEU A 17 20.34 18.61 3.70
CA LEU A 17 20.23 17.59 2.62
C LEU A 17 21.52 16.80 2.43
N GLU A 18 22.66 17.30 2.91
CA GLU A 18 23.97 16.64 2.80
C GLU A 18 24.12 15.47 3.76
N ASN A 19 23.30 15.41 4.82
CA ASN A 19 23.36 14.35 5.83
C ASN A 19 21.98 13.75 6.13
N PRO A 20 21.32 13.15 5.14
CA PRO A 20 19.95 12.64 5.29
C PRO A 20 19.85 11.42 6.21
N SER A 21 20.93 10.71 6.49
CA SER A 21 20.97 9.54 7.40
C SER A 21 20.60 9.89 8.84
N VAL A 22 20.59 11.17 9.22
CA VAL A 22 20.14 11.62 10.54
C VAL A 22 18.62 11.51 10.72
N TYR A 23 17.85 11.51 9.62
CA TYR A 23 16.38 11.51 9.66
C TYR A 23 15.73 10.49 8.70
N LEU A 24 16.50 9.81 7.85
CA LEU A 24 16.06 8.70 7.00
C LEU A 24 16.93 7.48 7.26
N SER A 25 16.33 6.30 7.37
CA SER A 25 17.07 5.04 7.50
C SER A 25 17.83 4.70 6.21
N ASP A 26 18.83 3.83 6.31
CA ASP A 26 19.58 3.33 5.15
C ASP A 26 18.62 2.69 4.12
N ARG A 27 17.57 2.00 4.58
CA ARG A 27 16.56 1.41 3.70
C ARG A 27 15.74 2.47 2.94
N ALA A 28 15.37 3.57 3.60
CA ALA A 28 14.69 4.69 2.96
C ALA A 28 15.56 5.34 1.89
N LEU A 29 16.84 5.53 2.19
CA LEU A 29 17.82 6.09 1.25
C LEU A 29 18.06 5.12 0.07
N LEU A 30 18.15 3.81 0.34
CA LEU A 30 18.29 2.79 -0.71
C LEU A 30 17.09 2.78 -1.65
N ARG A 31 15.84 2.77 -1.12
CA ARG A 31 14.62 2.83 -1.93
C ARG A 31 14.64 4.03 -2.89
N ARG A 32 15.02 5.23 -2.38
CA ARG A 32 15.12 6.43 -3.20
C ARG A 32 16.19 6.32 -4.27
N THR A 33 17.35 5.76 -3.92
CA THR A 33 18.44 5.53 -4.88
C THR A 33 18.01 4.59 -6.00
N GLU A 34 17.36 3.46 -5.67
CA GLU A 34 16.86 2.48 -6.64
C GLU A 34 15.82 3.06 -7.60
N MET A 35 15.04 4.05 -7.14
CA MET A 35 13.99 4.72 -7.93
C MET A 35 14.43 6.08 -8.51
N ASN A 36 15.70 6.48 -8.33
CA ASN A 36 16.24 7.79 -8.74
C ASN A 36 15.46 8.98 -8.14
N ILE A 37 15.02 8.88 -6.88
CA ILE A 37 14.30 9.94 -6.16
C ILE A 37 15.29 10.72 -5.31
N PRO A 38 15.49 12.03 -5.54
CA PRO A 38 16.37 12.84 -4.70
C PRO A 38 15.77 13.08 -3.32
N VAL A 39 16.64 13.24 -2.32
CA VAL A 39 16.25 13.84 -1.03
C VAL A 39 16.10 15.35 -1.25
N ASP A 40 15.01 15.93 -0.78
CA ASP A 40 14.68 17.35 -0.98
C ASP A 40 14.27 18.06 0.33
N SER A 41 13.90 19.33 0.24
CA SER A 41 13.56 20.15 1.41
C SER A 41 12.35 19.65 2.19
N SER A 42 11.45 18.88 1.57
CA SER A 42 10.30 18.28 2.28
C SER A 42 10.75 17.17 3.24
N ASP A 43 11.91 16.56 3.01
CA ASP A 43 12.46 15.53 3.88
C ASP A 43 13.09 16.08 5.16
N ILE A 44 13.55 17.34 5.15
CA ILE A 44 14.15 17.98 6.32
C ILE A 44 13.10 18.09 7.44
N PRO A 45 13.41 17.63 8.67
CA PRO A 45 12.52 17.77 9.82
C PRO A 45 12.12 19.23 10.08
N VAL A 46 10.98 19.43 10.72
CA VAL A 46 10.57 20.75 11.23
C VAL A 46 11.67 21.33 12.10
N ASN A 47 11.93 22.62 11.96
CA ASN A 47 13.00 23.28 12.69
C ASN A 47 12.80 23.16 14.21
N PRO A 48 13.73 22.51 14.95
CA PRO A 48 13.59 22.29 16.39
C PRO A 48 13.60 23.60 17.21
N LEU A 49 14.15 24.69 16.70
CA LEU A 49 14.04 26.00 17.37
C LEU A 49 12.59 26.48 17.34
N TYR A 50 11.90 26.37 16.21
CA TYR A 50 10.48 26.73 16.11
C TYR A 50 9.61 25.87 17.04
N ILE A 51 9.89 24.57 17.10
CA ILE A 51 9.22 23.63 18.02
C ILE A 51 9.42 24.08 19.47
N SER A 52 10.66 24.44 19.85
CA SER A 52 10.99 24.92 21.21
C SER A 52 10.29 26.22 21.54
N GLU A 53 10.30 27.20 20.64
CA GLU A 53 9.64 28.50 20.85
C GLU A 53 8.12 28.34 21.02
N ILE A 54 7.48 27.50 20.20
CA ILE A 54 6.07 27.19 20.31
C ILE A 54 5.78 26.48 21.65
N SER A 55 6.59 25.50 22.03
CA SER A 55 6.43 24.79 23.31
C SER A 55 6.55 25.69 24.52
N ASN A 56 7.43 26.72 24.47
CA ASN A 56 7.63 27.70 25.56
C ASN A 56 6.38 28.57 25.80
N THR A 57 5.43 28.62 24.86
CA THR A 57 4.13 29.31 25.09
C THR A 57 3.17 28.51 25.98
N GLY A 58 3.50 27.26 26.31
CA GLY A 58 2.62 26.30 26.96
C GLY A 58 1.81 25.43 26.01
N ALA A 59 2.05 25.56 24.71
CA ALA A 59 1.50 24.62 23.70
C ALA A 59 2.22 23.27 23.78
N GLU A 60 1.48 22.19 23.89
CA GLU A 60 2.03 20.84 23.82
C GLU A 60 2.16 20.40 22.36
N ILE A 61 3.37 20.06 21.95
CA ILE A 61 3.60 19.53 20.60
C ILE A 61 3.07 18.09 20.56
N PHE A 62 2.05 17.86 19.73
CA PHE A 62 1.38 16.56 19.63
C PHE A 62 1.89 15.75 18.45
N ALA A 63 2.05 16.37 17.28
CA ALA A 63 2.59 15.76 16.07
C ALA A 63 3.36 16.79 15.24
N THR A 64 4.26 16.33 14.37
CA THR A 64 4.99 17.17 13.43
C THR A 64 4.88 16.58 12.04
N THR A 65 4.81 17.43 11.02
CA THR A 65 4.89 17.01 9.63
C THR A 65 6.01 17.75 8.92
N ARG A 66 7.01 16.99 8.46
CA ARG A 66 8.12 17.53 7.69
C ARG A 66 7.72 17.79 6.24
N TRP A 67 6.86 16.95 5.67
CA TRP A 67 6.41 17.08 4.28
C TRP A 67 5.63 18.36 4.03
N LEU A 68 4.78 18.72 4.98
CA LEU A 68 3.94 19.91 4.89
C LEU A 68 4.49 21.09 5.73
N ASN A 69 5.65 20.90 6.38
CA ASN A 69 6.28 21.90 7.25
C ASN A 69 5.32 22.48 8.29
N GLY A 70 4.77 21.62 9.14
CA GLY A 70 3.77 22.02 10.14
C GLY A 70 3.84 21.19 11.41
N LEU A 71 3.02 21.57 12.36
CA LEU A 71 2.85 20.86 13.63
C LEU A 71 1.38 20.84 14.04
N THR A 72 1.00 19.78 14.74
CA THR A 72 -0.24 19.72 15.51
C THR A 72 0.08 19.94 16.97
N VAL A 73 -0.58 20.92 17.57
CA VAL A 73 -0.42 21.27 18.98
C VAL A 73 -1.70 21.00 19.76
N ARG A 74 -1.53 20.62 21.02
CA ARG A 74 -2.61 20.53 22.00
C ARG A 74 -2.54 21.75 22.93
N LEU A 75 -3.63 22.52 22.99
CA LEU A 75 -3.76 23.70 23.84
C LEU A 75 -4.74 23.41 24.98
N ASN A 76 -4.28 23.48 26.22
CA ASN A 76 -5.11 23.36 27.40
C ASN A 76 -5.88 24.67 27.68
N ASP A 77 -5.27 25.84 27.38
CA ASP A 77 -5.88 27.17 27.41
C ASP A 77 -5.66 27.86 26.06
N SER A 78 -6.58 27.62 25.14
CA SER A 78 -6.48 28.21 23.79
C SER A 78 -6.67 29.73 23.82
N ALA A 79 -7.42 30.29 24.77
CA ALA A 79 -7.63 31.74 24.87
C ALA A 79 -6.34 32.48 25.25
N ALA A 80 -5.51 31.92 26.13
CA ALA A 80 -4.23 32.48 26.51
C ALA A 80 -3.11 32.22 25.48
N ILE A 81 -3.07 31.02 24.87
CA ILE A 81 -1.92 30.60 24.06
C ILE A 81 -2.05 31.04 22.58
N LEU A 82 -3.23 31.05 21.98
CA LEU A 82 -3.39 31.43 20.57
C LEU A 82 -2.88 32.85 20.24
N PRO A 83 -3.07 33.89 21.09
CA PRO A 83 -2.46 35.18 20.83
C PRO A 83 -0.93 35.12 20.73
N LEU A 84 -0.28 34.35 21.62
CA LEU A 84 1.19 34.20 21.62
C LEU A 84 1.68 33.48 20.35
N LEU A 85 0.95 32.46 19.88
CA LEU A 85 1.30 31.76 18.66
C LEU A 85 1.16 32.64 17.41
N ARG A 86 0.20 33.57 17.40
CA ARG A 86 0.01 34.51 16.28
C ARG A 86 1.11 35.57 16.17
N ASP A 87 1.84 35.81 17.23
CA ASP A 87 2.95 36.77 17.25
C ASP A 87 4.23 36.21 16.61
N PHE A 88 4.32 34.88 16.40
CA PHE A 88 5.47 34.28 15.71
C PHE A 88 5.43 34.56 14.22
N ASN A 89 6.46 35.21 13.71
CA ASN A 89 6.57 35.56 12.29
C ASN A 89 6.80 34.36 11.37
N PHE A 90 7.24 33.22 11.90
CA PHE A 90 7.45 31.97 11.18
C PHE A 90 6.18 31.10 11.10
N ILE A 91 5.10 31.41 11.80
CA ILE A 91 3.80 30.76 11.64
C ILE A 91 3.03 31.46 10.50
N GLU A 92 2.59 30.70 9.52
CA GLU A 92 1.82 31.19 8.40
C GLU A 92 0.31 31.13 8.67
N LYS A 93 -0.15 30.00 9.23
CA LYS A 93 -1.58 29.73 9.45
C LYS A 93 -1.78 28.89 10.71
N ILE A 94 -2.88 29.15 11.40
CA ILE A 94 -3.34 28.36 12.55
C ILE A 94 -4.75 27.87 12.24
N GLU A 95 -4.97 26.56 12.27
CA GLU A 95 -6.25 25.93 11.98
C GLU A 95 -6.70 25.07 13.17
N TYR A 96 -7.95 25.25 13.58
CA TYR A 96 -8.57 24.37 14.57
C TYR A 96 -8.83 23.01 13.94
N THR A 97 -8.38 21.92 14.60
CA THR A 97 -8.49 20.54 14.09
C THR A 97 -9.20 19.59 15.05
N GLY A 98 -9.74 20.07 16.17
CA GLY A 98 -10.58 19.27 17.03
C GLY A 98 -10.39 19.46 18.51
N ILE A 99 -11.09 18.63 19.30
CA ILE A 99 -10.98 18.61 20.75
C ILE A 99 -10.29 17.34 21.22
N ASP A 100 -9.60 17.44 22.37
CA ASP A 100 -9.01 16.30 23.05
C ASP A 100 -10.05 15.64 23.97
N ILE A 101 -10.65 14.56 23.47
CA ILE A 101 -11.57 13.75 24.28
C ILE A 101 -10.74 12.68 24.99
N GLN A 102 -10.69 12.75 26.31
CA GLN A 102 -9.99 11.74 27.11
C GLN A 102 -10.74 10.41 27.10
N PRO A 103 -10.04 9.26 27.00
CA PRO A 103 -10.68 7.96 27.00
C PRO A 103 -11.44 7.72 28.31
N SER A 104 -12.75 7.55 28.23
CA SER A 104 -13.51 6.84 29.26
C SER A 104 -13.27 5.34 29.14
N ALA A 105 -13.35 4.56 30.23
CA ALA A 105 -13.06 3.12 30.23
C ALA A 105 -13.82 2.38 29.10
N PHE A 106 -13.07 1.58 28.31
CA PHE A 106 -13.50 1.01 27.04
C PHE A 106 -14.57 -0.07 27.14
N ALA A 107 -15.58 0.01 26.27
CA ALA A 107 -16.20 -1.15 25.66
C ALA A 107 -15.60 -1.33 24.26
N ALA A 108 -14.96 -2.46 23.98
CA ALA A 108 -14.51 -2.79 22.63
C ALA A 108 -15.73 -2.80 21.69
N ALA A 109 -15.68 -2.05 20.59
CA ALA A 109 -16.70 -2.13 19.57
C ALA A 109 -16.69 -3.55 19.00
N SER A 110 -17.77 -4.32 19.21
CA SER A 110 -17.89 -5.66 18.65
C SER A 110 -18.26 -5.56 17.18
N ILE A 111 -17.38 -6.05 16.31
CA ILE A 111 -17.77 -6.39 14.94
C ILE A 111 -18.71 -7.60 15.05
N PRO A 112 -19.92 -7.58 14.44
CA PRO A 112 -20.79 -8.74 14.44
C PRO A 112 -20.06 -9.91 13.79
N ALA A 113 -19.91 -11.03 14.50
CA ALA A 113 -19.37 -12.26 13.95
C ALA A 113 -20.41 -12.84 12.97
N GLU A 114 -20.15 -12.76 11.68
CA GLU A 114 -20.87 -13.54 10.70
C GLU A 114 -20.36 -14.97 10.70
N ASN A 115 -21.27 -15.95 10.58
CA ASN A 115 -20.97 -17.36 10.70
C ASN A 115 -19.96 -17.85 9.66
N ILE A 116 -19.02 -18.68 10.09
CA ILE A 116 -18.09 -19.37 9.21
C ILE A 116 -18.89 -20.19 8.21
N ILE A 117 -18.79 -19.85 6.93
CA ILE A 117 -19.23 -20.71 5.85
C ILE A 117 -18.06 -21.65 5.58
N ASN A 118 -18.21 -22.92 5.92
CA ASN A 118 -17.35 -24.01 5.48
C ASN A 118 -17.49 -24.15 3.96
N ASN A 119 -16.76 -23.36 3.20
CA ASN A 119 -16.62 -23.57 1.77
C ASN A 119 -15.40 -24.47 1.53
N SER A 120 -15.61 -25.57 0.81
CA SER A 120 -14.64 -26.58 0.44
C SER A 120 -13.62 -26.09 -0.61
N TYR A 121 -12.95 -24.97 -0.33
CA TYR A 121 -11.89 -24.43 -1.17
C TYR A 121 -10.53 -24.81 -0.62
N SER A 122 -9.59 -25.10 -1.52
CA SER A 122 -8.23 -25.62 -1.28
C SER A 122 -7.81 -25.68 0.19
N THR A 123 -7.74 -26.84 0.76
CA THR A 123 -7.49 -27.09 2.19
C THR A 123 -6.31 -26.30 2.78
N THR A 124 -5.30 -25.98 1.98
CA THR A 124 -4.09 -25.28 2.46
C THR A 124 -4.33 -23.80 2.81
N TYR A 125 -5.07 -23.05 1.98
CA TYR A 125 -5.26 -21.61 2.17
C TYR A 125 -6.44 -21.25 3.09
N GLY A 126 -7.32 -22.23 3.35
CA GLY A 126 -8.54 -21.99 4.12
C GLY A 126 -9.38 -20.86 3.52
N GLY A 127 -9.87 -19.95 4.35
CA GLY A 127 -10.66 -18.79 3.91
C GLY A 127 -9.91 -17.81 3.01
N GLY A 128 -8.58 -17.78 3.06
CA GLY A 128 -7.76 -16.90 2.22
C GLY A 128 -7.74 -17.27 0.73
N TYR A 129 -8.18 -18.47 0.37
CA TYR A 129 -8.14 -18.92 -1.02
C TYR A 129 -8.90 -18.02 -1.98
N SER A 130 -10.14 -17.62 -1.65
CA SER A 130 -10.97 -16.78 -2.49
C SER A 130 -10.31 -15.44 -2.79
N GLN A 131 -9.79 -14.79 -1.75
CA GLN A 131 -9.15 -13.49 -1.81
C GLN A 131 -7.90 -13.49 -2.71
N ILE A 132 -7.08 -14.53 -2.63
CA ILE A 132 -5.85 -14.68 -3.42
C ILE A 132 -6.18 -15.07 -4.87
N ASN A 133 -7.14 -16.00 -5.04
CA ASN A 133 -7.51 -16.52 -6.35
C ASN A 133 -8.24 -15.47 -7.20
N GLN A 134 -9.08 -14.62 -6.59
CA GLN A 134 -9.83 -13.58 -7.30
C GLN A 134 -8.93 -12.62 -8.07
N ILE A 135 -7.77 -12.29 -7.50
CA ILE A 135 -6.76 -11.38 -8.07
C ILE A 135 -5.64 -12.12 -8.82
N ASN A 136 -5.83 -13.41 -9.12
CA ASN A 136 -4.84 -14.28 -9.76
C ASN A 136 -3.46 -14.28 -9.07
N GLY A 137 -3.46 -14.31 -7.73
CA GLY A 137 -2.24 -14.25 -6.90
C GLY A 137 -1.61 -15.62 -6.59
N LEU A 138 -2.35 -16.73 -6.79
CA LEU A 138 -1.85 -18.08 -6.48
C LEU A 138 -0.56 -18.44 -7.23
N PRO A 139 -0.37 -18.08 -8.52
CA PRO A 139 0.88 -18.37 -9.21
C PRO A 139 2.11 -17.72 -8.58
N LEU A 140 1.99 -16.50 -8.03
CA LEU A 140 3.08 -15.84 -7.28
C LEU A 140 3.48 -16.70 -6.07
N HIS A 141 2.51 -17.13 -5.26
CA HIS A 141 2.76 -18.00 -4.12
C HIS A 141 3.37 -19.34 -4.52
N GLN A 142 2.91 -19.95 -5.62
CA GLN A 142 3.44 -21.22 -6.14
C GLN A 142 4.91 -21.11 -6.57
N ARG A 143 5.33 -19.92 -7.03
CA ARG A 143 6.73 -19.62 -7.35
C ARG A 143 7.56 -19.22 -6.11
N GLY A 144 6.95 -19.18 -4.91
CA GLY A 144 7.61 -18.83 -3.65
C GLY A 144 7.65 -17.33 -3.34
N PHE A 145 6.94 -16.49 -4.10
CA PHE A 145 6.83 -15.06 -3.85
C PHE A 145 5.64 -14.78 -2.95
N ARG A 146 5.91 -14.64 -1.65
CA ARG A 146 4.92 -14.47 -0.58
C ARG A 146 5.13 -13.17 0.21
N GLY A 147 5.83 -12.19 -0.39
CA GLY A 147 6.12 -10.87 0.19
C GLY A 147 7.48 -10.76 0.91
N GLY A 148 8.33 -11.79 0.86
CA GLY A 148 9.61 -11.80 1.55
C GLY A 148 10.50 -10.58 1.21
N ASN A 149 11.15 -10.00 2.24
CA ASN A 149 11.98 -8.79 2.15
C ASN A 149 11.26 -7.50 1.76
N ILE A 150 9.93 -7.50 1.67
CA ILE A 150 9.11 -6.29 1.47
C ILE A 150 8.58 -5.82 2.82
N GLN A 151 8.63 -4.52 3.08
CA GLN A 151 8.11 -3.90 4.28
C GLN A 151 6.80 -3.18 4.01
N ILE A 152 5.76 -3.54 4.77
CA ILE A 152 4.44 -2.94 4.70
C ILE A 152 4.15 -2.19 6.00
N ALA A 153 3.82 -0.91 5.91
CA ALA A 153 3.28 -0.15 7.04
C ALA A 153 1.75 -0.20 7.01
N VAL A 154 1.16 -0.70 8.09
CA VAL A 154 -0.29 -0.75 8.29
C VAL A 154 -0.68 0.41 9.20
N VAL A 155 -1.43 1.38 8.67
CA VAL A 155 -1.91 2.54 9.43
C VAL A 155 -3.38 2.33 9.74
N ASP A 156 -3.75 2.26 11.03
CA ASP A 156 -5.11 1.86 11.43
C ASP A 156 -5.47 2.37 12.86
N ALA A 157 -6.70 2.06 13.31
CA ALA A 157 -7.28 2.50 14.56
C ALA A 157 -6.82 1.70 15.81
N GLY A 158 -5.99 0.68 15.63
CA GLY A 158 -5.49 -0.19 16.70
C GLY A 158 -5.40 -1.65 16.26
N PHE A 159 -4.61 -2.41 17.02
CA PHE A 159 -4.26 -3.79 16.70
C PHE A 159 -4.48 -4.72 17.90
N THR A 160 -5.62 -4.57 18.57
CA THR A 160 -5.95 -5.35 19.77
C THR A 160 -5.72 -6.84 19.54
N ASN A 161 -4.97 -7.47 20.45
CA ASN A 161 -4.61 -8.89 20.46
C ASN A 161 -3.75 -9.38 19.27
N ALA A 162 -3.22 -8.49 18.42
CA ALA A 162 -2.29 -8.91 17.37
C ALA A 162 -0.95 -9.43 17.91
N ASP A 163 -0.60 -9.09 19.14
CA ASP A 163 0.58 -9.56 19.86
C ASP A 163 0.46 -10.99 20.39
N VAL A 164 -0.74 -11.55 20.45
CA VAL A 164 -1.00 -12.87 21.06
C VAL A 164 -1.76 -13.85 20.16
N HIS A 165 -2.50 -13.37 19.15
CA HIS A 165 -3.35 -14.21 18.31
C HIS A 165 -2.52 -15.10 17.38
N THR A 166 -2.92 -16.36 17.18
CA THR A 166 -2.21 -17.39 16.39
C THR A 166 -2.06 -17.02 14.90
N ALA A 167 -2.93 -16.21 14.35
CA ALA A 167 -2.80 -15.69 12.98
C ALA A 167 -1.40 -15.14 12.70
N PHE A 168 -0.72 -14.61 13.72
CA PHE A 168 0.56 -13.91 13.60
C PHE A 168 1.73 -14.61 14.31
N ASP A 169 1.61 -15.90 14.65
CA ASP A 169 2.68 -16.66 15.31
C ASP A 169 3.94 -16.68 14.45
N SER A 170 3.83 -16.99 13.16
CA SER A 170 4.97 -16.99 12.25
C SER A 170 5.57 -15.59 12.06
N LEU A 171 4.72 -14.56 11.98
CA LEU A 171 5.16 -13.17 11.88
C LEU A 171 6.04 -12.78 13.08
N ARG A 172 5.62 -13.15 14.30
CA ARG A 172 6.37 -12.87 15.54
C ARG A 172 7.62 -13.74 15.67
N ALA A 173 7.48 -15.05 15.41
CA ALA A 173 8.58 -16.01 15.56
C ALA A 173 9.76 -15.70 14.61
N ASP A 174 9.46 -15.24 13.40
CA ASP A 174 10.46 -14.91 12.38
C ASP A 174 11.01 -13.46 12.53
N GLY A 175 10.54 -12.70 13.54
CA GLY A 175 10.95 -11.31 13.74
C GLY A 175 10.53 -10.35 12.61
N ARG A 176 9.46 -10.68 11.88
CA ARG A 176 8.96 -9.87 10.76
C ARG A 176 7.96 -8.78 11.20
N LEU A 177 7.53 -8.76 12.45
CA LEU A 177 6.94 -7.59 13.09
C LEU A 177 8.07 -6.63 13.48
N LEU A 178 8.33 -5.64 12.62
CA LEU A 178 9.50 -4.77 12.69
C LEU A 178 9.40 -3.74 13.83
N GLY A 179 8.18 -3.35 14.16
CA GLY A 179 7.91 -2.42 15.25
C GLY A 179 6.51 -1.85 15.20
N THR A 180 6.21 -1.07 16.24
CA THR A 180 4.89 -0.44 16.43
C THR A 180 5.05 1.02 16.84
N ARG A 181 4.07 1.88 16.47
CA ARG A 181 4.03 3.26 16.95
C ARG A 181 2.61 3.75 17.15
N ASP A 182 2.37 4.36 18.33
CA ASP A 182 1.12 5.01 18.68
C ASP A 182 1.28 6.53 18.48
N PHE A 183 0.66 7.08 17.44
CA PHE A 183 0.61 8.51 17.16
C PHE A 183 -0.63 9.17 17.78
N ALA A 184 -1.66 8.39 18.09
CA ALA A 184 -2.94 8.90 18.53
C ALA A 184 -2.96 9.27 20.02
N TYR A 185 -2.21 8.54 20.84
CA TYR A 185 -2.23 8.70 22.29
C TYR A 185 -0.83 8.79 22.93
N ASN A 186 0.22 8.54 22.17
CA ASN A 186 1.61 8.49 22.63
C ASN A 186 1.85 7.55 23.84
N THR A 187 1.07 6.46 23.94
CA THR A 187 1.21 5.47 25.02
C THR A 187 2.25 4.40 24.71
N GLY A 188 2.68 4.30 23.45
CA GLY A 188 3.58 3.26 22.96
C GLY A 188 2.93 1.90 22.77
N ASN A 189 1.65 1.72 23.13
CA ASN A 189 0.92 0.47 22.97
C ASN A 189 -0.12 0.59 21.85
N VAL A 190 0.07 -0.19 20.77
CA VAL A 190 -0.87 -0.28 19.65
C VAL A 190 -1.79 -1.51 19.74
N PHE A 191 -1.49 -2.48 20.64
CA PHE A 191 -2.26 -3.72 20.82
C PHE A 191 -3.51 -3.49 21.68
N CYS A 192 -4.20 -2.40 21.38
CA CYS A 192 -5.36 -1.96 22.13
C CYS A 192 -6.26 -1.12 21.21
N ARG A 193 -7.34 -0.56 21.78
CA ARG A 193 -8.29 0.39 21.17
C ARG A 193 -9.26 -0.27 20.20
N SER A 194 -8.79 -0.81 19.07
CA SER A 194 -9.63 -1.43 18.05
C SER A 194 -9.04 -2.78 17.61
N THR A 195 -9.89 -3.72 17.25
CA THR A 195 -9.50 -4.97 16.57
C THR A 195 -9.39 -4.79 15.05
N HIS A 196 -9.80 -3.62 14.54
CA HIS A 196 -9.95 -3.38 13.09
C HIS A 196 -8.62 -3.53 12.35
N GLY A 197 -7.55 -2.88 12.81
CA GLY A 197 -6.23 -3.00 12.18
C GLY A 197 -5.65 -4.41 12.27
N ALA A 198 -5.92 -5.16 13.36
CA ALA A 198 -5.53 -6.56 13.44
C ALA A 198 -6.28 -7.43 12.42
N ALA A 199 -7.59 -7.19 12.23
CA ALA A 199 -8.38 -7.88 11.24
C ALA A 199 -7.91 -7.56 9.80
N ALA A 200 -7.63 -6.29 9.50
CA ALA A 200 -7.03 -5.87 8.23
C ALA A 200 -5.66 -6.52 7.99
N LEU A 201 -4.77 -6.50 9.00
CA LEU A 201 -3.46 -7.16 8.95
C LEU A 201 -3.58 -8.66 8.66
N SER A 202 -4.62 -9.34 9.20
CA SER A 202 -4.78 -10.79 9.03
C SER A 202 -5.02 -11.21 7.59
N THR A 203 -5.63 -10.36 6.74
CA THR A 203 -5.80 -10.64 5.31
C THR A 203 -4.47 -10.73 4.57
N MET A 204 -3.41 -10.13 5.12
CA MET A 204 -2.05 -10.15 4.56
C MET A 204 -1.13 -11.14 5.29
N ALA A 205 -1.02 -11.01 6.60
CA ALA A 205 0.05 -11.59 7.40
C ALA A 205 -0.30 -12.94 8.05
N SER A 206 -1.57 -13.34 8.08
CA SER A 206 -1.97 -14.62 8.65
C SER A 206 -1.27 -15.77 7.93
N ASN A 207 -0.78 -16.76 8.70
CA ASN A 207 -0.11 -17.94 8.15
C ASN A 207 -0.53 -19.20 8.93
N VAL A 208 -1.82 -19.47 8.96
CA VAL A 208 -2.42 -20.65 9.64
C VAL A 208 -3.05 -21.54 8.56
N PRO A 209 -2.34 -22.61 8.13
CA PRO A 209 -2.85 -23.54 7.13
C PRO A 209 -4.24 -24.07 7.51
N GLU A 210 -5.07 -24.30 6.50
CA GLU A 210 -6.46 -24.78 6.61
C GLU A 210 -7.46 -23.78 7.23
N SER A 211 -6.98 -22.71 7.89
CA SER A 211 -7.80 -21.66 8.48
C SER A 211 -7.75 -20.37 7.68
N LEU A 212 -6.59 -19.71 7.66
CA LEU A 212 -6.35 -18.49 6.91
C LEU A 212 -4.87 -18.35 6.57
N ILE A 213 -4.53 -18.41 5.29
CA ILE A 213 -3.26 -17.89 4.76
C ILE A 213 -3.57 -16.57 4.06
N GLY A 214 -2.96 -15.50 4.54
CA GLY A 214 -3.07 -14.17 3.96
C GLY A 214 -2.28 -14.03 2.65
N VAL A 215 -2.45 -12.89 1.98
CA VAL A 215 -1.86 -12.66 0.65
C VAL A 215 -0.35 -12.39 0.69
N ALA A 216 0.23 -11.99 1.82
CA ALA A 216 1.67 -11.72 1.97
C ALA A 216 2.22 -12.23 3.31
N PRO A 217 2.10 -13.54 3.61
CA PRO A 217 2.41 -14.07 4.94
C PRO A 217 3.90 -14.00 5.28
N ASP A 218 4.79 -13.79 4.31
CA ASP A 218 6.23 -13.72 4.51
C ASP A 218 6.78 -12.28 4.45
N ALA A 219 5.89 -11.25 4.26
CA ALA A 219 6.27 -9.85 4.34
C ALA A 219 6.59 -9.41 5.78
N SER A 220 7.26 -8.27 5.93
CA SER A 220 7.55 -7.65 7.22
C SER A 220 6.64 -6.45 7.44
N TYR A 221 6.25 -6.21 8.70
CA TYR A 221 5.18 -5.25 9.00
C TYR A 221 5.57 -4.24 10.08
N TRP A 222 5.18 -2.97 9.86
CA TRP A 222 5.09 -1.91 10.85
C TRP A 222 3.62 -1.68 11.20
N LEU A 223 3.26 -1.61 12.50
CA LEU A 223 1.90 -1.35 12.94
C LEU A 223 1.81 0.06 13.52
N LEU A 224 1.06 0.93 12.87
CA LEU A 224 1.01 2.37 13.16
C LEU A 224 -0.43 2.76 13.53
N LEU A 225 -0.63 3.21 14.77
CA LEU A 225 -1.92 3.64 15.28
C LEU A 225 -2.05 5.15 15.12
N SER A 226 -3.01 5.61 14.29
CA SER A 226 -3.25 7.02 14.01
C SER A 226 -4.62 7.54 14.45
N GLU A 227 -5.56 6.68 14.86
CA GLU A 227 -6.93 7.05 15.13
C GLU A 227 -7.24 7.24 16.62
N ARG A 228 -8.09 8.21 16.91
CA ARG A 228 -8.60 8.54 18.25
C ARG A 228 -10.07 8.14 18.36
N ILE A 229 -10.34 6.91 18.78
CA ILE A 229 -11.66 6.27 18.76
C ILE A 229 -12.77 6.97 19.60
N GLN A 230 -12.49 8.07 20.29
CA GLN A 230 -13.45 8.82 21.11
C GLN A 230 -14.12 9.98 20.37
N GLY A 231 -13.85 10.17 19.11
CA GLY A 231 -14.48 11.22 18.30
C GLY A 231 -13.70 11.49 17.05
N GLU A 232 -14.42 11.75 16.02
CA GLU A 232 -13.92 11.99 14.66
C GLU A 232 -13.64 13.47 14.48
N TYR A 233 -12.36 13.82 14.27
CA TYR A 233 -11.90 15.20 14.07
C TYR A 233 -10.75 15.27 13.06
N PRO A 234 -10.54 16.40 12.34
CA PRO A 234 -9.44 16.55 11.39
C PRO A 234 -8.03 16.31 11.95
N VAL A 235 -7.85 16.33 13.27
CA VAL A 235 -6.57 15.98 13.92
C VAL A 235 -6.12 14.58 13.57
N GLU A 236 -7.03 13.64 13.33
CA GLU A 236 -6.70 12.25 12.95
C GLU A 236 -6.03 12.20 11.58
N ALA A 237 -6.49 13.02 10.65
CA ALA A 237 -5.83 13.19 9.36
C ALA A 237 -4.38 13.74 9.52
N ASP A 238 -4.12 14.64 10.48
CA ASP A 238 -2.77 15.12 10.78
C ASP A 238 -1.89 14.02 11.40
N LEU A 239 -2.47 13.13 12.24
CA LEU A 239 -1.78 11.97 12.82
C LEU A 239 -1.47 10.91 11.76
N TRP A 240 -2.40 10.70 10.83
CA TRP A 240 -2.18 9.84 9.66
C TRP A 240 -0.98 10.31 8.83
N ILE A 241 -0.86 11.62 8.58
CA ILE A 241 0.31 12.20 7.88
C ILE A 241 1.60 11.85 8.62
N THR A 242 1.61 12.02 9.95
CA THR A 242 2.79 11.71 10.77
C THR A 242 3.14 10.21 10.70
N ALA A 243 2.14 9.33 10.68
CA ALA A 243 2.33 7.89 10.50
C ALA A 243 2.90 7.54 9.11
N ALA A 244 2.42 8.18 8.05
CA ALA A 244 2.94 8.01 6.70
C ALA A 244 4.40 8.49 6.57
N GLU A 245 4.75 9.62 7.19
CA GLU A 245 6.13 10.11 7.26
C GLU A 245 7.07 9.18 8.05
N PHE A 246 6.57 8.58 9.12
CA PHE A 246 7.32 7.56 9.85
C PHE A 246 7.56 6.33 8.97
N ALA A 247 6.55 5.84 8.26
CA ALA A 247 6.68 4.72 7.33
C ALA A 247 7.75 5.01 6.25
N ASP A 248 7.79 6.25 5.72
CA ASP A 248 8.85 6.70 4.81
C ASP A 248 10.23 6.63 5.48
N SER A 249 10.36 7.18 6.69
CA SER A 249 11.65 7.28 7.38
C SER A 249 12.26 5.93 7.73
N VAL A 250 11.44 4.93 8.04
CA VAL A 250 11.91 3.56 8.33
C VAL A 250 12.14 2.72 7.06
N GLY A 251 11.75 3.22 5.89
CA GLY A 251 11.98 2.59 4.61
C GLY A 251 10.92 1.56 4.21
N ALA A 252 9.65 1.73 4.63
CA ALA A 252 8.56 0.90 4.14
C ALA A 252 8.43 1.01 2.61
N ASP A 253 8.18 -0.11 1.94
CA ASP A 253 7.95 -0.16 0.49
C ASP A 253 6.49 0.17 0.17
N ILE A 254 5.58 -0.23 1.05
CA ILE A 254 4.13 -0.10 0.88
C ILE A 254 3.52 0.49 2.15
N ILE A 255 2.55 1.39 1.99
CA ILE A 255 1.60 1.78 3.03
C ILE A 255 0.23 1.22 2.65
N THR A 256 -0.44 0.56 3.60
CA THR A 256 -1.86 0.22 3.49
C THR A 256 -2.61 0.88 4.62
N THR A 257 -3.72 1.53 4.29
CA THR A 257 -4.54 2.23 5.27
C THR A 257 -6.02 1.97 5.00
N SER A 258 -6.71 1.50 6.03
CA SER A 258 -8.13 1.17 5.97
C SER A 258 -8.97 2.24 6.66
N LEU A 259 -8.56 3.50 6.48
CA LEU A 259 -9.12 4.68 7.13
C LEU A 259 -9.64 5.68 6.10
N GLY A 260 -10.48 6.62 6.56
CA GLY A 260 -10.96 7.67 5.69
C GLY A 260 -11.78 8.74 6.40
N TYR A 261 -11.61 9.99 6.00
CA TYR A 261 -12.14 11.17 6.66
C TYR A 261 -13.08 11.93 5.73
N PHE A 262 -14.25 12.35 6.21
CA PHE A 262 -15.13 13.28 5.52
C PHE A 262 -16.13 13.97 6.47
N ASN A 263 -16.58 13.29 7.53
CA ASN A 263 -17.63 13.75 8.44
C ASN A 263 -17.11 13.72 9.88
N PHE A 264 -17.19 14.86 10.55
CA PHE A 264 -16.63 15.05 11.88
C PHE A 264 -17.70 15.34 12.93
N ASN A 265 -17.37 15.14 14.20
CA ASN A 265 -18.25 15.49 15.31
C ASN A 265 -18.63 16.97 15.34
N ASP A 266 -17.73 17.84 14.89
CA ASP A 266 -18.02 19.24 14.59
C ASP A 266 -18.32 19.37 13.10
N TYR A 267 -19.59 19.45 12.76
CA TYR A 267 -20.07 19.53 11.35
C TYR A 267 -19.50 20.71 10.56
N SER A 268 -19.02 21.77 11.25
CA SER A 268 -18.39 22.90 10.58
C SER A 268 -17.03 22.55 9.95
N LEU A 269 -16.45 21.41 10.34
CA LEU A 269 -15.18 20.88 9.85
C LEU A 269 -15.35 19.84 8.75
N ASN A 270 -16.60 19.44 8.44
CA ASN A 270 -16.87 18.42 7.42
C ASN A 270 -16.29 18.81 6.08
N TYR A 271 -15.71 17.82 5.40
CA TYR A 271 -15.32 18.01 4.01
C TYR A 271 -16.55 17.95 3.09
N SER A 272 -16.47 18.71 2.02
CA SER A 272 -17.47 18.72 0.95
C SER A 272 -16.96 17.92 -0.25
N TYR A 273 -17.87 17.56 -1.15
CA TYR A 273 -17.46 16.88 -2.39
C TYR A 273 -16.42 17.67 -3.19
N THR A 274 -16.50 19.00 -3.20
CA THR A 274 -15.54 19.86 -3.92
C THR A 274 -14.12 19.79 -3.36
N ASP A 275 -13.95 19.31 -2.14
CA ASP A 275 -12.64 19.12 -1.49
C ASP A 275 -11.94 17.84 -1.95
N LEU A 276 -12.68 16.89 -2.54
CA LEU A 276 -12.16 15.62 -3.05
C LEU A 276 -11.44 15.80 -4.39
N ASN A 277 -10.36 16.53 -4.42
CA ASN A 277 -9.57 16.88 -5.61
C ASN A 277 -8.08 16.55 -5.48
N GLY A 278 -7.67 15.89 -4.41
CA GLY A 278 -6.29 15.51 -4.12
C GLY A 278 -5.40 16.66 -3.64
N GLN A 279 -5.87 17.92 -3.69
CA GLN A 279 -5.05 19.10 -3.41
C GLN A 279 -5.54 19.92 -2.22
N THR A 280 -6.84 19.97 -1.96
CA THR A 280 -7.43 20.80 -0.92
C THR A 280 -7.04 20.29 0.47
N ILE A 281 -7.16 19.01 0.72
CA ILE A 281 -6.97 18.41 2.04
C ILE A 281 -5.51 17.98 2.25
N ARG A 282 -4.98 18.29 3.45
CA ARG A 282 -3.58 17.97 3.79
C ARG A 282 -3.22 16.50 3.67
N ALA A 283 -4.10 15.60 4.12
CA ALA A 283 -3.87 14.17 4.05
C ALA A 283 -3.75 13.67 2.61
N SER A 284 -4.57 14.18 1.67
CA SER A 284 -4.49 13.82 0.25
C SER A 284 -3.16 14.29 -0.37
N ARG A 285 -2.72 15.51 -0.05
CA ARG A 285 -1.38 15.99 -0.50
C ARG A 285 -0.24 15.15 0.08
N ALA A 286 -0.33 14.79 1.36
CA ALA A 286 0.68 13.96 2.01
C ALA A 286 0.71 12.53 1.43
N ALA A 287 -0.45 11.99 1.02
CA ALA A 287 -0.52 10.70 0.33
C ALA A 287 0.19 10.74 -1.04
N ASP A 288 0.02 11.83 -1.79
CA ASP A 288 0.75 12.02 -3.04
C ASP A 288 2.27 12.18 -2.80
N ILE A 289 2.66 12.93 -1.77
CA ILE A 289 4.09 13.04 -1.37
C ILE A 289 4.65 11.66 -1.00
N ALA A 290 3.93 10.81 -0.28
CA ALA A 290 4.38 9.45 0.01
C ALA A 290 4.71 8.67 -1.27
N ALA A 291 3.87 8.78 -2.30
CA ALA A 291 4.11 8.16 -3.60
C ALA A 291 5.32 8.78 -4.32
N GLU A 292 5.50 10.11 -4.26
CA GLU A 292 6.68 10.80 -4.78
C GLU A 292 7.98 10.38 -4.08
N LYS A 293 7.90 9.97 -2.81
CA LYS A 293 9.02 9.40 -2.05
C LYS A 293 9.26 7.90 -2.34
N GLY A 294 8.52 7.31 -3.27
CA GLY A 294 8.70 5.93 -3.74
C GLY A 294 7.89 4.88 -2.97
N ILE A 295 6.93 5.29 -2.17
CA ILE A 295 6.04 4.37 -1.44
C ILE A 295 4.80 4.06 -2.28
N ILE A 296 4.46 2.80 -2.40
CA ILE A 296 3.19 2.40 -3.02
C ILE A 296 2.11 2.46 -1.94
N LEU A 297 1.16 3.38 -2.06
CA LEU A 297 0.14 3.61 -1.06
C LEU A 297 -1.23 3.11 -1.53
N PHE A 298 -1.84 2.24 -0.71
CA PHE A 298 -3.21 1.76 -0.88
C PHE A 298 -4.09 2.35 0.21
N ASN A 299 -5.22 2.94 -0.19
CA ASN A 299 -6.22 3.47 0.73
C ASN A 299 -7.61 2.91 0.44
N ALA A 300 -8.35 2.56 1.49
CA ALA A 300 -9.75 2.16 1.36
C ALA A 300 -10.59 3.29 0.76
N ALA A 301 -11.47 2.96 -0.17
CA ALA A 301 -12.35 3.96 -0.78
C ALA A 301 -13.35 4.55 0.21
N GLY A 302 -13.75 3.77 1.23
CA GLY A 302 -14.80 4.09 2.20
C GLY A 302 -16.00 3.17 2.07
N ASN A 303 -16.92 3.24 3.02
CA ASN A 303 -18.09 2.36 3.10
C ASN A 303 -19.39 3.15 3.01
N GLU A 304 -19.38 4.26 2.29
CA GLU A 304 -20.46 5.24 2.22
C GLU A 304 -21.36 5.07 0.99
N GLY A 305 -21.11 4.07 0.13
CA GLY A 305 -21.81 3.91 -1.14
C GLY A 305 -23.33 3.86 -1.06
N ALA A 306 -23.89 3.34 0.05
CA ALA A 306 -25.32 3.33 0.32
C ALA A 306 -25.81 4.53 1.14
N SER A 307 -24.94 5.44 1.57
CA SER A 307 -25.27 6.65 2.32
C SER A 307 -25.55 7.84 1.41
N SER A 308 -26.00 8.96 1.99
CA SER A 308 -26.17 10.21 1.25
C SER A 308 -24.84 10.82 0.77
N TRP A 309 -23.73 10.51 1.43
CA TRP A 309 -22.38 10.92 0.99
C TRP A 309 -21.95 10.18 -0.26
N ARG A 310 -22.03 8.86 -0.26
CA ARG A 310 -21.69 7.89 -1.31
C ARG A 310 -20.27 7.94 -1.88
N TYR A 311 -19.58 9.05 -1.80
CA TYR A 311 -18.28 9.27 -2.41
C TYR A 311 -17.13 8.65 -1.60
N ILE A 312 -15.97 8.57 -2.24
CA ILE A 312 -14.73 8.18 -1.58
C ILE A 312 -14.41 9.12 -0.41
N ASN A 313 -13.64 8.63 0.55
CA ASN A 313 -13.17 9.39 1.71
C ASN A 313 -11.72 9.88 1.48
N VAL A 314 -11.32 10.96 2.17
CA VAL A 314 -9.92 11.43 2.20
C VAL A 314 -9.08 10.43 3.01
N PRO A 315 -7.85 10.05 2.57
CA PRO A 315 -7.08 10.52 1.43
C PRO A 315 -7.23 9.68 0.14
N ALA A 316 -8.28 8.86 0.00
CA ALA A 316 -8.49 8.05 -1.20
C ALA A 316 -8.63 8.89 -2.50
N ASP A 317 -8.94 10.19 -2.38
CA ASP A 317 -9.01 11.14 -3.48
C ASP A 317 -7.63 11.59 -4.02
N ALA A 318 -6.54 11.28 -3.34
CA ALA A 318 -5.19 11.62 -3.79
C ALA A 318 -4.87 11.03 -5.16
N GLN A 319 -4.03 11.70 -5.94
CA GLN A 319 -3.83 11.40 -7.35
C GLN A 319 -2.93 10.20 -7.60
N GLN A 320 -1.83 10.09 -6.86
CA GLN A 320 -0.76 9.14 -7.14
C GLN A 320 -0.93 7.79 -6.45
N ILE A 321 -1.84 7.70 -5.49
CA ILE A 321 -2.12 6.49 -4.73
C ILE A 321 -3.16 5.58 -5.42
N ILE A 322 -3.36 4.41 -4.86
CA ILE A 322 -4.38 3.45 -5.29
C ILE A 322 -5.48 3.43 -4.24
N SER A 323 -6.69 3.89 -4.61
CA SER A 323 -7.88 3.69 -3.77
C SER A 323 -8.59 2.40 -4.16
N VAL A 324 -9.10 1.68 -3.15
CA VAL A 324 -9.60 0.32 -3.30
C VAL A 324 -11.04 0.22 -2.86
N GLY A 325 -11.91 -0.17 -3.79
CA GLY A 325 -13.31 -0.51 -3.55
C GLY A 325 -13.48 -1.99 -3.17
N ALA A 326 -14.68 -2.33 -2.73
CA ALA A 326 -15.04 -3.68 -2.30
C ALA A 326 -15.97 -4.38 -3.29
N VAL A 327 -15.63 -5.64 -3.61
CA VAL A 327 -16.50 -6.58 -4.33
C VAL A 327 -16.71 -7.84 -3.50
N ASN A 328 -17.69 -8.67 -3.88
CA ASN A 328 -17.82 -10.02 -3.33
C ASN A 328 -16.93 -11.02 -4.11
N SER A 329 -16.91 -12.28 -3.68
CA SER A 329 -16.12 -13.36 -4.31
C SER A 329 -16.47 -13.59 -5.79
N ALA A 330 -17.65 -13.17 -6.26
CA ALA A 330 -18.07 -13.23 -7.66
C ALA A 330 -17.72 -11.95 -8.46
N GLY A 331 -17.01 -10.98 -7.86
CA GLY A 331 -16.62 -9.73 -8.51
C GLY A 331 -17.74 -8.69 -8.63
N ILE A 332 -18.84 -8.84 -7.87
CA ILE A 332 -19.95 -7.88 -7.87
C ILE A 332 -19.68 -6.81 -6.81
N SER A 333 -19.86 -5.52 -7.19
CA SER A 333 -19.68 -4.39 -6.29
C SER A 333 -20.50 -4.53 -5.00
N ALA A 334 -19.88 -4.22 -3.87
CA ALA A 334 -20.59 -4.10 -2.61
C ALA A 334 -21.41 -2.81 -2.59
N SER A 335 -22.66 -2.88 -2.15
CA SER A 335 -23.55 -1.71 -2.08
C SER A 335 -23.02 -0.61 -1.15
N PHE A 336 -22.22 -0.97 -0.17
CA PHE A 336 -21.60 -0.02 0.76
C PHE A 336 -20.33 0.63 0.20
N SER A 337 -19.65 0.00 -0.79
CA SER A 337 -18.38 0.52 -1.31
C SER A 337 -18.56 1.94 -1.85
N SER A 338 -17.80 2.89 -1.30
CA SER A 338 -17.76 4.27 -1.77
C SER A 338 -17.22 4.34 -3.20
N TYR A 339 -17.68 5.31 -3.96
CA TYR A 339 -17.37 5.43 -5.37
C TYR A 339 -17.11 6.88 -5.81
N GLY A 340 -16.59 7.03 -7.01
CA GLY A 340 -16.22 8.29 -7.62
C GLY A 340 -17.33 8.95 -8.42
N PRO A 341 -16.95 9.82 -9.32
CA PRO A 341 -15.60 10.33 -9.54
C PRO A 341 -15.16 11.30 -8.43
N THR A 342 -13.87 11.68 -8.42
CA THR A 342 -13.42 12.84 -7.64
C THR A 342 -14.03 14.14 -8.17
N ALA A 343 -13.94 15.22 -7.39
CA ALA A 343 -14.47 16.53 -7.79
C ALA A 343 -13.81 17.10 -9.06
N ASP A 344 -12.57 16.71 -9.33
CA ASP A 344 -11.81 17.06 -10.54
C ASP A 344 -11.94 16.00 -11.66
N GLY A 345 -12.86 15.03 -11.51
CA GLY A 345 -13.27 14.09 -12.54
C GLY A 345 -12.38 12.84 -12.72
N ARG A 346 -11.47 12.55 -11.77
CA ARG A 346 -10.65 11.32 -11.83
C ARG A 346 -11.45 10.09 -11.43
N VAL A 347 -11.09 8.96 -12.03
CA VAL A 347 -11.65 7.65 -11.69
C VAL A 347 -11.19 7.24 -10.29
N LYS A 348 -12.14 6.98 -9.41
CA LYS A 348 -11.96 6.44 -8.06
C LYS A 348 -13.18 5.58 -7.69
N PRO A 349 -12.99 4.47 -6.94
CA PRO A 349 -11.70 3.86 -6.66
C PRO A 349 -10.99 3.50 -7.97
N GLU A 350 -9.66 3.33 -7.97
CA GLU A 350 -9.00 2.79 -9.16
C GLU A 350 -9.28 1.31 -9.34
N LEU A 351 -9.24 0.55 -8.24
CA LEU A 351 -9.28 -0.91 -8.23
C LEU A 351 -10.26 -1.45 -7.19
N CYS A 352 -10.62 -2.71 -7.33
CA CYS A 352 -11.40 -3.45 -6.34
C CYS A 352 -10.78 -4.80 -6.00
N ALA A 353 -11.09 -5.31 -4.80
CA ALA A 353 -10.83 -6.67 -4.39
C ALA A 353 -11.94 -7.19 -3.46
N GLU A 354 -11.85 -8.46 -3.05
CA GLU A 354 -12.83 -9.07 -2.16
C GLU A 354 -12.88 -8.34 -0.81
N GLY A 355 -14.01 -7.69 -0.56
CA GLY A 355 -14.29 -6.94 0.66
C GLY A 355 -15.68 -7.24 1.22
N VAL A 356 -16.39 -8.22 0.64
CA VAL A 356 -17.66 -8.74 1.18
C VAL A 356 -17.42 -10.14 1.70
N SER A 357 -17.67 -10.35 2.99
CA SER A 357 -17.41 -11.63 3.68
C SER A 357 -15.96 -12.11 3.50
N ALA A 358 -15.01 -11.18 3.44
CA ALA A 358 -13.58 -11.47 3.36
C ALA A 358 -13.14 -12.24 4.63
N ALA A 359 -12.31 -13.28 4.45
CA ALA A 359 -11.81 -14.05 5.58
C ALA A 359 -10.79 -13.25 6.41
N ILE A 360 -11.01 -13.16 7.71
CA ILE A 360 -10.21 -12.39 8.66
C ILE A 360 -9.99 -13.18 9.95
N GLY A 361 -8.97 -12.80 10.72
CA GLY A 361 -8.84 -13.20 12.12
C GLY A 361 -9.90 -12.54 13.00
N ASN A 362 -10.41 -13.26 13.99
CA ASN A 362 -11.28 -12.70 15.02
C ASN A 362 -10.48 -12.40 16.29
N PHE A 363 -10.19 -11.13 16.51
CA PHE A 363 -9.31 -10.70 17.61
C PHE A 363 -10.03 -10.44 18.93
N LEU A 364 -11.32 -10.77 19.03
CA LEU A 364 -12.06 -10.82 20.30
C LEU A 364 -11.99 -12.20 20.95
N THR A 365 -11.72 -13.23 20.16
CA THR A 365 -11.60 -14.62 20.62
C THR A 365 -10.27 -15.18 20.12
N PRO A 366 -9.35 -15.62 20.99
CA PRO A 366 -8.10 -16.24 20.59
C PRO A 366 -8.33 -17.42 19.62
N ASP A 367 -7.43 -17.58 18.65
CA ASP A 367 -7.39 -18.71 17.73
C ASP A 367 -8.63 -18.89 16.82
N TYR A 368 -9.45 -17.84 16.69
CA TYR A 368 -10.67 -17.90 15.91
C TYR A 368 -10.57 -17.06 14.64
N PHE A 369 -11.16 -17.55 13.55
CA PHE A 369 -11.26 -16.87 12.27
C PHE A 369 -12.72 -16.65 11.92
N SER A 370 -13.00 -15.57 11.22
CA SER A 370 -14.35 -15.17 10.83
C SER A 370 -14.33 -14.50 9.46
N THR A 371 -15.44 -13.93 9.06
CA THR A 371 -15.51 -13.06 7.89
C THR A 371 -15.88 -11.65 8.30
N GLY A 372 -15.44 -10.67 7.48
CA GLY A 372 -15.78 -9.27 7.64
C GLY A 372 -16.10 -8.62 6.30
N SER A 373 -16.89 -7.53 6.34
CA SER A 373 -17.22 -6.78 5.13
C SER A 373 -16.80 -5.32 5.28
N GLY A 374 -16.15 -4.78 4.25
CA GLY A 374 -15.64 -3.40 4.19
C GLY A 374 -14.54 -3.25 3.14
N THR A 375 -14.40 -2.06 2.58
CA THR A 375 -13.24 -1.69 1.76
C THR A 375 -11.94 -1.82 2.54
N SER A 376 -12.02 -1.80 3.88
CA SER A 376 -10.94 -2.03 4.83
C SER A 376 -10.27 -3.39 4.68
N TYR A 377 -10.95 -4.40 4.16
CA TYR A 377 -10.39 -5.74 3.93
C TYR A 377 -9.91 -5.93 2.49
N ALA A 378 -10.57 -5.30 1.53
CA ALA A 378 -10.15 -5.29 0.13
C ALA A 378 -8.79 -4.60 -0.07
N THR A 379 -8.56 -3.51 0.63
CA THR A 379 -7.35 -2.68 0.52
C THR A 379 -6.07 -3.44 0.86
N PRO A 380 -5.94 -4.09 2.03
CA PRO A 380 -4.75 -4.84 2.37
C PRO A 380 -4.55 -6.07 1.47
N ILE A 381 -5.59 -6.66 0.90
CA ILE A 381 -5.45 -7.76 -0.08
C ILE A 381 -4.62 -7.30 -1.28
N LEU A 382 -4.93 -6.13 -1.87
CA LEU A 382 -4.14 -5.61 -2.99
C LEU A 382 -2.74 -5.17 -2.54
N ALA A 383 -2.63 -4.52 -1.39
CA ALA A 383 -1.35 -4.09 -0.84
C ALA A 383 -0.40 -5.29 -0.60
N GLY A 384 -0.90 -6.35 0.03
CA GLY A 384 -0.12 -7.56 0.29
C GLY A 384 0.26 -8.31 -0.99
N MET A 385 -0.66 -8.47 -1.94
CA MET A 385 -0.31 -9.13 -3.20
C MET A 385 0.67 -8.29 -4.03
N THR A 386 0.61 -6.96 -3.92
CA THR A 386 1.65 -6.09 -4.49
C THR A 386 3.02 -6.39 -3.87
N ALA A 387 3.11 -6.67 -2.56
CA ALA A 387 4.37 -7.06 -1.95
C ALA A 387 4.94 -8.37 -2.56
N CYS A 388 4.08 -9.34 -2.89
CA CYS A 388 4.51 -10.55 -3.59
C CYS A 388 5.04 -10.24 -5.00
N MET A 389 4.35 -9.37 -5.74
CA MET A 389 4.79 -8.90 -7.06
C MET A 389 6.13 -8.15 -6.96
N LEU A 390 6.29 -7.25 -5.99
CA LEU A 390 7.55 -6.52 -5.79
C LEU A 390 8.71 -7.46 -5.44
N GLN A 391 8.47 -8.52 -4.65
CA GLN A 391 9.47 -9.53 -4.36
C GLN A 391 9.96 -10.20 -5.64
N GLU A 392 9.07 -10.56 -6.57
CA GLU A 392 9.45 -11.15 -7.86
C GLU A 392 10.17 -10.15 -8.75
N LEU A 393 9.71 -8.88 -8.83
CA LEU A 393 10.38 -7.83 -9.57
C LEU A 393 11.82 -7.60 -9.06
N LYS A 394 11.99 -7.50 -7.73
CA LYS A 394 13.33 -7.35 -7.12
C LYS A 394 14.22 -8.56 -7.38
N ALA A 395 13.70 -9.78 -7.29
CA ALA A 395 14.45 -11.00 -7.59
C ALA A 395 14.90 -11.05 -9.07
N GLY A 396 14.11 -10.46 -9.97
CA GLY A 396 14.43 -10.32 -11.39
C GLY A 396 15.28 -9.08 -11.72
N ASN A 397 15.66 -8.26 -10.75
CA ASN A 397 16.30 -6.95 -10.95
C ASN A 397 15.50 -6.04 -11.91
N ILE A 398 14.17 -6.07 -11.81
CA ILE A 398 13.27 -5.30 -12.63
C ILE A 398 12.94 -4.00 -11.92
N SER A 399 13.21 -2.86 -12.56
CA SER A 399 12.92 -1.54 -12.01
C SER A 399 11.41 -1.30 -11.94
N TYR A 400 10.97 -0.63 -10.91
CA TYR A 400 9.59 -0.19 -10.75
C TYR A 400 9.53 1.17 -10.03
N SER A 401 8.37 1.80 -10.08
CA SER A 401 8.01 2.98 -9.31
C SER A 401 6.55 2.87 -8.88
N PRO A 402 6.07 3.68 -7.92
CA PRO A 402 4.65 3.70 -7.58
C PRO A 402 3.74 3.92 -8.78
N ALA A 403 4.12 4.81 -9.69
CA ALA A 403 3.37 5.09 -10.91
C ALA A 403 3.31 3.89 -11.86
N THR A 404 4.43 3.19 -12.09
CA THR A 404 4.46 2.02 -12.98
C THR A 404 3.72 0.82 -12.38
N VAL A 405 3.75 0.65 -11.04
CA VAL A 405 2.95 -0.37 -10.34
C VAL A 405 1.46 -0.06 -10.48
N LYS A 406 1.05 1.18 -10.22
CA LYS A 406 -0.34 1.62 -10.37
C LYS A 406 -0.83 1.41 -11.82
N ASP A 407 -0.05 1.80 -12.83
CA ASP A 407 -0.40 1.61 -14.25
C ASP A 407 -0.55 0.12 -14.60
N ALA A 408 0.37 -0.73 -14.16
CA ALA A 408 0.32 -2.16 -14.44
C ALA A 408 -0.91 -2.82 -13.79
N LEU A 409 -1.24 -2.48 -12.55
CA LEU A 409 -2.43 -2.99 -11.88
C LEU A 409 -3.72 -2.51 -12.57
N ILE A 410 -3.81 -1.24 -12.97
CA ILE A 410 -4.95 -0.71 -13.71
C ILE A 410 -5.10 -1.44 -15.06
N ARG A 411 -4.02 -1.57 -15.82
CA ARG A 411 -4.06 -2.18 -17.15
C ARG A 411 -4.33 -3.67 -17.15
N SER A 412 -4.05 -4.36 -16.05
CA SER A 412 -4.37 -5.77 -15.85
C SER A 412 -5.81 -6.01 -15.36
N SER A 413 -6.53 -4.94 -15.03
CA SER A 413 -7.82 -5.05 -14.36
C SER A 413 -8.97 -5.43 -15.28
N SER A 414 -9.98 -6.06 -14.70
CA SER A 414 -11.08 -6.76 -15.39
C SER A 414 -11.95 -5.88 -16.30
N LEU A 415 -12.01 -4.57 -16.04
CA LEU A 415 -12.80 -3.62 -16.84
C LEU A 415 -11.93 -2.79 -17.81
N PHE A 416 -10.59 -2.76 -17.63
CA PHE A 416 -9.71 -1.94 -18.48
C PHE A 416 -9.84 -2.31 -19.98
N PRO A 417 -9.88 -1.33 -20.92
CA PRO A 417 -9.68 0.12 -20.75
C PRO A 417 -10.93 0.90 -20.32
N ALA A 418 -12.09 0.27 -20.19
CA ALA A 418 -13.28 0.89 -19.64
C ALA A 418 -13.13 1.04 -18.10
N ASN A 419 -14.05 1.78 -17.51
CA ASN A 419 -14.18 1.92 -16.07
C ASN A 419 -15.62 2.26 -15.72
N ASP A 420 -15.98 2.10 -14.44
CA ASP A 420 -17.23 2.63 -13.90
C ASP A 420 -16.99 3.35 -12.55
N GLU A 421 -18.01 4.03 -12.04
CA GLU A 421 -17.89 4.83 -10.81
C GLU A 421 -17.77 3.98 -9.55
N GLN A 422 -18.20 2.70 -9.57
CA GLN A 422 -18.21 1.82 -8.39
C GLN A 422 -16.97 0.94 -8.28
N GLN A 423 -16.46 0.44 -9.42
CA GLN A 423 -15.32 -0.47 -9.45
C GLN A 423 -14.05 0.17 -10.02
N GLY A 424 -14.15 1.38 -10.56
CA GLY A 424 -13.04 1.94 -11.30
C GLY A 424 -12.68 1.07 -12.48
N TYR A 425 -11.43 0.62 -12.57
CA TYR A 425 -10.98 -0.32 -13.61
C TYR A 425 -11.23 -1.78 -13.24
N GLY A 426 -11.81 -2.06 -12.08
CA GLY A 426 -12.20 -3.40 -11.66
C GLY A 426 -11.14 -4.12 -10.83
N ILE A 427 -11.08 -5.44 -10.96
CA ILE A 427 -10.25 -6.34 -10.18
C ILE A 427 -8.94 -6.58 -10.95
N PRO A 428 -7.76 -6.29 -10.37
CA PRO A 428 -6.48 -6.52 -11.04
C PRO A 428 -6.13 -8.01 -11.14
N ASP A 429 -5.44 -8.38 -12.21
CA ASP A 429 -4.82 -9.69 -12.41
C ASP A 429 -3.31 -9.54 -12.21
N PHE A 430 -2.77 -10.11 -11.13
CA PHE A 430 -1.36 -9.90 -10.77
C PHE A 430 -0.38 -10.62 -11.70
N GLU A 431 -0.75 -11.72 -12.34
CA GLU A 431 0.10 -12.35 -13.35
C GLU A 431 0.17 -11.50 -14.63
N THR A 432 -0.96 -10.94 -15.04
CA THR A 432 -1.00 -10.00 -16.17
C THR A 432 -0.22 -8.71 -15.85
N ALA A 433 -0.39 -8.15 -14.64
CA ALA A 433 0.36 -6.98 -14.20
C ALA A 433 1.89 -7.23 -14.23
N LEU A 434 2.34 -8.37 -13.71
CA LEU A 434 3.75 -8.76 -13.76
C LEU A 434 4.25 -8.89 -15.21
N THR A 435 3.45 -9.49 -16.11
CA THR A 435 3.79 -9.61 -17.52
C THR A 435 4.00 -8.25 -18.19
N LEU A 436 3.24 -7.22 -17.80
CA LEU A 436 3.41 -5.86 -18.32
C LEU A 436 4.79 -5.27 -17.95
N PHE A 437 5.31 -5.55 -16.75
CA PHE A 437 6.68 -5.16 -16.39
C PHE A 437 7.72 -5.90 -17.25
N LEU A 438 7.54 -7.18 -17.48
CA LEU A 438 8.46 -7.97 -18.29
C LEU A 438 8.49 -7.49 -19.76
N THR A 439 7.35 -7.04 -20.30
CA THR A 439 7.24 -6.57 -21.68
C THR A 439 7.65 -5.10 -21.88
N SER A 440 7.46 -4.23 -20.89
CA SER A 440 7.86 -2.81 -20.97
C SER A 440 9.39 -2.63 -20.97
N GLN A 441 10.11 -3.46 -20.23
CA GLN A 441 11.58 -3.42 -20.24
C GLN A 441 12.20 -3.85 -21.57
N THR A 442 11.51 -4.65 -22.38
CA THR A 442 12.01 -4.98 -23.72
C THR A 442 12.11 -3.77 -24.66
N SER A 443 11.37 -2.70 -24.42
CA SER A 443 11.46 -1.47 -25.21
C SER A 443 12.63 -0.55 -24.81
N GLU A 444 13.08 -0.56 -23.56
CA GLU A 444 14.23 0.22 -23.08
C GLU A 444 15.56 -0.51 -23.27
N LEU A 445 15.55 -1.85 -23.24
CA LEU A 445 16.74 -2.69 -23.44
C LEU A 445 17.14 -2.87 -24.92
N GLN A 446 16.43 -2.26 -25.88
CA GLN A 446 16.75 -2.34 -27.31
C GLN A 446 18.16 -1.84 -27.69
N ASN A 447 18.91 -1.25 -26.75
CA ASN A 447 20.30 -0.84 -26.98
C ASN A 447 21.37 -1.82 -26.44
N ILE A 448 20.98 -2.85 -25.67
CA ILE A 448 21.91 -3.90 -25.20
C ILE A 448 21.47 -5.23 -25.82
N ASN A 449 22.22 -5.70 -26.77
CA ASN A 449 21.96 -6.95 -27.46
C ASN A 449 22.36 -8.15 -26.58
N TYR A 450 21.53 -8.50 -25.59
CA TYR A 450 21.78 -9.60 -24.64
C TYR A 450 21.75 -10.95 -25.33
N PHE A 451 20.88 -11.11 -26.32
CA PHE A 451 20.72 -12.32 -27.12
C PHE A 451 20.12 -11.97 -28.49
N ASN A 452 20.26 -12.86 -29.44
CA ASN A 452 19.64 -12.76 -30.75
C ASN A 452 18.73 -13.96 -30.97
N ILE A 453 17.55 -13.72 -31.53
CA ILE A 453 16.66 -14.77 -32.00
C ILE A 453 16.68 -14.75 -33.53
N LYS A 454 16.97 -15.90 -34.13
CA LYS A 454 16.84 -16.12 -35.56
C LYS A 454 15.82 -17.23 -35.77
N GLU A 455 14.80 -16.95 -36.57
CA GLU A 455 13.85 -17.97 -37.00
C GLU A 455 14.40 -18.63 -38.29
N GLU A 456 14.53 -19.94 -38.24
CA GLU A 456 14.99 -20.71 -39.38
C GLU A 456 14.32 -22.08 -39.41
N ASN A 457 13.64 -22.40 -40.50
CA ASN A 457 12.84 -23.63 -40.65
C ASN A 457 11.79 -23.75 -39.52
N ASN A 458 11.88 -24.82 -38.74
CA ASN A 458 10.95 -25.13 -37.64
C ASN A 458 11.49 -24.74 -36.27
N PHE A 459 12.55 -23.92 -36.19
CA PHE A 459 13.23 -23.61 -34.93
C PHE A 459 13.42 -22.11 -34.72
N TYR A 460 13.35 -21.69 -33.44
CA TYR A 460 13.94 -20.45 -32.95
C TYR A 460 15.36 -20.75 -32.47
N TYR A 461 16.36 -20.16 -33.11
CA TYR A 461 17.76 -20.17 -32.72
C TYR A 461 18.03 -19.00 -31.82
N ILE A 462 18.32 -19.25 -30.55
CA ILE A 462 18.56 -18.23 -29.55
C ILE A 462 20.06 -18.26 -29.21
N LYS A 463 20.75 -17.16 -29.55
CA LYS A 463 22.16 -16.98 -29.22
C LYS A 463 22.31 -15.94 -28.13
N ILE A 464 22.86 -16.34 -26.99
CA ILE A 464 23.09 -15.51 -25.81
C ILE A 464 24.46 -14.85 -25.92
N ASN A 465 24.49 -13.50 -25.92
CA ASN A 465 25.69 -12.71 -26.13
C ASN A 465 26.47 -12.44 -24.83
N ILE A 466 25.83 -12.61 -23.66
CA ILE A 466 26.47 -12.42 -22.36
C ILE A 466 26.65 -13.78 -21.68
N ALA A 467 27.88 -14.23 -21.61
CA ALA A 467 28.22 -15.55 -21.04
C ALA A 467 27.88 -15.66 -19.55
N ALA A 468 27.30 -16.78 -19.13
CA ALA A 468 26.95 -17.13 -17.77
C ALA A 468 27.12 -18.65 -17.55
N GLN A 469 27.11 -19.10 -16.28
CA GLN A 469 27.25 -20.52 -15.99
C GLN A 469 26.01 -21.34 -16.32
N THR A 470 24.83 -20.71 -16.24
CA THR A 470 23.56 -21.33 -16.58
C THR A 470 22.67 -20.34 -17.30
N ASN A 471 22.11 -20.75 -18.42
CA ASN A 471 21.16 -19.98 -19.22
C ASN A 471 19.80 -20.69 -19.22
N ALA A 472 18.71 -19.96 -19.22
CA ALA A 472 17.36 -20.51 -19.29
C ALA A 472 16.54 -19.76 -20.34
N VAL A 473 15.70 -20.50 -21.04
CA VAL A 473 14.67 -19.97 -21.96
C VAL A 473 13.32 -20.52 -21.55
N SER A 474 12.38 -19.62 -21.39
CA SER A 474 10.96 -19.94 -21.16
C SER A 474 10.13 -19.42 -22.31
N VAL A 475 9.19 -20.22 -22.79
CA VAL A 475 8.23 -19.85 -23.85
C VAL A 475 6.86 -19.70 -23.21
N PHE A 476 6.23 -18.54 -23.41
CA PHE A 476 4.90 -18.25 -22.89
C PHE A 476 3.93 -17.95 -24.03
N ASN A 477 2.64 -18.28 -23.83
CA ASN A 477 1.58 -17.75 -24.67
C ASN A 477 1.16 -16.34 -24.23
N THR A 478 0.22 -15.73 -24.97
CA THR A 478 -0.32 -14.39 -24.64
C THR A 478 -1.13 -14.32 -23.34
N LEU A 479 -1.48 -15.47 -22.76
CA LEU A 479 -2.14 -15.58 -21.46
C LEU A 479 -1.15 -15.73 -20.31
N GLY A 480 0.18 -15.63 -20.57
CA GLY A 480 1.22 -15.79 -19.55
C GLY A 480 1.50 -17.23 -19.13
N GLN A 481 0.87 -18.24 -19.77
CA GLN A 481 1.12 -19.64 -19.44
C GLN A 481 2.47 -20.08 -20.01
N CYS A 482 3.33 -20.64 -19.17
CA CYS A 482 4.61 -21.21 -19.59
C CYS A 482 4.36 -22.51 -20.35
N LEU A 483 4.68 -22.51 -21.64
CA LEU A 483 4.52 -23.65 -22.53
C LEU A 483 5.75 -24.56 -22.54
N GLN A 484 6.93 -24.00 -22.36
CA GLN A 484 8.19 -24.74 -22.30
C GLN A 484 9.23 -23.98 -21.46
N TYR A 485 10.06 -24.72 -20.74
CA TYR A 485 11.22 -24.23 -20.02
C TYR A 485 12.44 -25.08 -20.37
N VAL A 486 13.54 -24.44 -20.73
CA VAL A 486 14.83 -25.08 -21.03
C VAL A 486 15.92 -24.40 -20.22
N SER A 487 16.68 -25.17 -19.45
CA SER A 487 17.88 -24.71 -18.72
C SER A 487 19.11 -25.44 -19.23
N THR A 488 20.18 -24.70 -19.54
CA THR A 488 21.39 -25.24 -20.16
C THR A 488 22.61 -24.39 -19.82
N LYS A 489 23.80 -24.98 -19.97
CA LYS A 489 25.08 -24.23 -19.91
C LYS A 489 25.49 -23.66 -21.28
N ASN A 490 24.80 -24.00 -22.34
CA ASN A 490 25.13 -23.56 -23.68
C ASN A 490 24.64 -22.11 -23.90
N ALA A 491 25.43 -21.35 -24.66
CA ALA A 491 25.05 -20.00 -25.11
C ALA A 491 24.14 -20.03 -26.34
N GLU A 492 23.95 -21.16 -26.98
CA GLU A 492 23.06 -21.35 -28.13
C GLU A 492 21.99 -22.38 -27.76
N ILE A 493 20.72 -21.99 -27.95
CA ILE A 493 19.55 -22.78 -27.55
C ILE A 493 18.61 -22.88 -28.77
N LEU A 494 18.13 -24.08 -29.02
CA LEU A 494 17.14 -24.36 -30.05
C LEU A 494 15.79 -24.63 -29.41
N ILE A 495 14.76 -23.94 -29.91
CA ILE A 495 13.37 -24.15 -29.50
C ILE A 495 12.58 -24.57 -30.73
N ASP A 496 12.00 -25.77 -30.69
CA ASP A 496 11.16 -26.29 -31.76
C ASP A 496 9.81 -25.57 -31.75
N LYS A 497 9.58 -24.71 -32.75
CA LYS A 497 8.35 -23.91 -32.85
C LYS A 497 7.10 -24.71 -33.22
N THR A 498 7.28 -25.92 -33.76
CA THR A 498 6.14 -26.79 -34.11
C THR A 498 5.44 -27.35 -32.88
N ALA A 499 6.07 -27.30 -31.71
CA ALA A 499 5.51 -27.71 -30.43
C ALA A 499 4.48 -26.70 -29.88
N PHE A 500 4.34 -25.51 -30.49
CA PHE A 500 3.49 -24.42 -29.95
C PHE A 500 2.34 -24.08 -30.90
N PRO A 501 1.25 -23.50 -30.37
CA PRO A 501 0.17 -23.00 -31.20
C PRO A 501 0.64 -21.83 -32.07
N LYS A 502 0.01 -21.65 -33.22
CA LYS A 502 0.20 -20.47 -34.06
C LYS A 502 -0.25 -19.20 -33.33
N GLY A 503 0.48 -18.13 -33.53
CA GLY A 503 0.19 -16.84 -32.94
C GLY A 503 1.39 -16.19 -32.24
N ILE A 504 1.11 -15.30 -31.32
CA ILE A 504 2.15 -14.58 -30.58
C ILE A 504 2.66 -15.44 -29.43
N LEU A 505 3.98 -15.57 -29.33
CA LEU A 505 4.69 -16.18 -28.22
C LEU A 505 5.65 -15.15 -27.61
N LEU A 506 5.90 -15.27 -26.30
CA LEU A 506 6.90 -14.49 -25.57
C LEU A 506 8.03 -15.45 -25.15
N LEU A 507 9.25 -15.17 -25.61
CA LEU A 507 10.43 -15.92 -25.25
C LEU A 507 11.21 -15.13 -24.20
N LYS A 508 11.22 -15.62 -22.94
CA LYS A 508 12.03 -15.08 -21.84
C LYS A 508 13.37 -15.80 -21.83
N VAL A 509 14.45 -15.05 -22.02
CA VAL A 509 15.83 -15.54 -21.91
C VAL A 509 16.42 -14.95 -20.64
N GLN A 510 16.96 -15.80 -19.76
CA GLN A 510 17.52 -15.36 -18.49
C GLN A 510 18.75 -16.14 -18.10
N ASN A 511 19.63 -15.50 -17.34
CA ASN A 511 20.74 -16.09 -16.63
C ASN A 511 21.05 -15.25 -15.38
N GLU A 512 22.15 -15.52 -14.66
CA GLU A 512 22.57 -14.79 -13.47
C GLU A 512 22.94 -13.32 -13.71
N LYS A 513 23.07 -12.88 -14.96
CA LYS A 513 23.49 -11.52 -15.34
C LYS A 513 22.39 -10.68 -15.96
N PHE A 514 21.36 -11.30 -16.52
CA PHE A 514 20.23 -10.59 -17.14
C PHE A 514 18.98 -11.49 -17.24
N ALA A 515 17.83 -10.83 -17.38
CA ALA A 515 16.59 -11.43 -17.87
C ALA A 515 15.98 -10.50 -18.91
N ALA A 516 15.61 -11.02 -20.07
CA ALA A 516 15.00 -10.25 -21.14
C ALA A 516 13.96 -11.09 -21.89
N VAL A 517 12.94 -10.44 -22.44
CA VAL A 517 11.83 -11.08 -23.15
C VAL A 517 11.75 -10.53 -24.57
N GLU A 518 11.53 -11.40 -25.52
CA GLU A 518 11.28 -11.02 -26.91
C GLU A 518 9.99 -11.66 -27.42
N LYS A 519 9.21 -10.85 -28.15
CA LYS A 519 7.99 -11.28 -28.81
C LYS A 519 8.32 -11.89 -30.16
N VAL A 520 7.87 -13.11 -30.40
CA VAL A 520 7.97 -13.78 -31.70
C VAL A 520 6.58 -14.15 -32.22
N VAL A 521 6.45 -14.27 -33.54
CA VAL A 521 5.22 -14.69 -34.18
C VAL A 521 5.43 -16.12 -34.72
N ASN A 522 4.70 -17.07 -34.16
CA ASN A 522 4.71 -18.46 -34.64
C ASN A 522 3.68 -18.62 -35.75
N ASN A 523 4.14 -18.66 -37.00
CA ASN A 523 3.32 -18.71 -38.21
C ASN A 523 2.86 -20.14 -38.58
#